data_e0d256fe18959e3ec5f517ff0f69ddb8
#
_entry.id   e0d256fe18959e3ec5f517ff0f69ddb8
#
_cell.length_a   1.000
_cell.length_b   1.000
_cell.length_c   1.000
_cell.angle_alpha   90.00
_cell.angle_beta   90.00
_cell.angle_gamma   90.00
#
_symmetry.space_group_name_H-M   'P 1'
#
loop_
_entity.id
_entity.type
_entity.pdbx_description
1 polymer ?
#
loop_
_entity_poly.entity_id
_entity_poly.type
_entity_poly.pdbx_seq_one_letter_code
_entity_poly.pdbx_strand_id
1 'polypeptide(L)'
;AQLSQMADSDEVARIVARQGRAFTGMPVLAADVTRQESGRLVGLSHSDDGADNLIAIIENGRGELRYTRFREPGAAAVLEDTLKGALIAFEPQEARTGPSDEAVARVARLNRGLYSADIHARMEANVPDGLVAANIRRLEAMRRAGLISRGRDGIFDIAPDHLDRVLTYERARLVRAPMAPRVLSYMPLANQIAAAGPTHLDRALAGQESSPDGAGHLAREFE
;
A
#
# COMPACT_ATOMS: atom_id res chain seq x y z
N ALA A 1 11.24 -18.45 1.76
CA ALA A 1 9.76 -18.43 1.64
C ALA A 1 9.06 -19.17 2.80
N GLN A 2 9.40 -20.43 3.12
CA GLN A 2 8.72 -21.20 4.18
C GLN A 2 8.90 -20.62 5.59
N LEU A 3 10.10 -20.17 5.98
CA LEU A 3 10.33 -19.56 7.29
C LEU A 3 9.56 -18.25 7.50
N SER A 4 9.40 -17.46 6.43
CA SER A 4 8.60 -16.23 6.47
C SER A 4 7.11 -16.53 6.63
N GLN A 5 6.59 -17.56 5.99
CA GLN A 5 5.19 -17.99 6.13
C GLN A 5 4.88 -18.57 7.52
N MET A 6 5.83 -19.24 8.16
CA MET A 6 5.66 -19.75 9.53
C MET A 6 5.63 -18.60 10.55
N ALA A 7 6.53 -17.62 10.44
CA ALA A 7 6.52 -16.45 11.30
C ALA A 7 5.20 -15.64 11.16
N ASP A 8 4.67 -15.53 9.94
CA ASP A 8 3.36 -14.92 9.70
C ASP A 8 2.23 -15.66 10.40
N SER A 9 2.27 -16.99 10.38
CA SER A 9 1.22 -17.82 10.99
C SER A 9 1.11 -17.60 12.49
N ASP A 10 2.24 -17.51 13.20
CA ASP A 10 2.27 -17.31 14.65
C ASP A 10 1.82 -15.89 15.03
N GLU A 11 2.21 -14.89 14.26
CA GLU A 11 1.79 -13.50 14.50
C GLU A 11 0.31 -13.31 14.20
N VAL A 12 -0.17 -13.83 13.08
CA VAL A 12 -1.58 -13.84 12.72
C VAL A 12 -2.41 -14.54 13.80
N ALA A 13 -1.95 -15.68 14.32
CA ALA A 13 -2.63 -16.38 15.41
C ALA A 13 -2.71 -15.52 16.69
N ARG A 14 -1.63 -14.80 17.03
CA ARG A 14 -1.62 -13.85 18.16
C ARG A 14 -2.60 -12.69 17.97
N ILE A 15 -2.69 -12.13 16.75
CA ILE A 15 -3.65 -11.07 16.45
C ILE A 15 -5.09 -11.58 16.65
N VAL A 16 -5.41 -12.74 16.08
CA VAL A 16 -6.75 -13.35 16.22
C VAL A 16 -7.09 -13.65 17.66
N ALA A 17 -6.16 -14.22 18.42
CA ALA A 17 -6.36 -14.51 19.84
C ALA A 17 -6.73 -13.26 20.69
N ARG A 18 -6.16 -12.10 20.34
CA ARG A 18 -6.51 -10.81 20.98
C ARG A 18 -7.91 -10.30 20.64
N GLN A 19 -8.56 -10.82 19.59
CA GLN A 19 -9.89 -10.38 19.16
C GLN A 19 -11.04 -11.11 19.87
N GLY A 20 -10.73 -12.09 20.72
CA GLY A 20 -11.69 -12.80 21.54
C GLY A 20 -12.16 -14.13 20.98
N ARG A 21 -13.08 -14.77 21.73
CA ARG A 21 -13.52 -16.15 21.46
C ARG A 21 -14.21 -16.35 20.10
N ALA A 22 -14.80 -15.31 19.52
CA ALA A 22 -15.55 -15.41 18.28
C ALA A 22 -14.69 -15.93 17.09
N PHE A 23 -13.38 -15.75 17.13
CA PHE A 23 -12.46 -16.15 16.06
C PHE A 23 -11.54 -17.31 16.46
N THR A 24 -11.68 -17.84 17.68
CA THR A 24 -10.82 -18.93 18.18
C THR A 24 -11.06 -20.20 17.37
N GLY A 25 -10.00 -20.75 16.79
CA GLY A 25 -10.07 -21.98 15.99
C GLY A 25 -10.46 -21.77 14.52
N MET A 26 -10.75 -20.55 14.09
CA MET A 26 -10.97 -20.25 12.68
C MET A 26 -9.66 -20.24 11.91
N PRO A 27 -9.57 -20.90 10.75
CA PRO A 27 -8.39 -20.83 9.92
C PRO A 27 -8.23 -19.41 9.36
N VAL A 28 -7.03 -18.88 9.41
CA VAL A 28 -6.68 -17.59 8.80
C VAL A 28 -5.84 -17.86 7.57
N LEU A 29 -6.36 -17.49 6.42
CA LEU A 29 -5.74 -17.76 5.13
C LEU A 29 -5.08 -16.48 4.60
N ALA A 30 -3.99 -16.62 3.87
CA ALA A 30 -3.43 -15.49 3.13
C ALA A 30 -4.44 -14.97 2.09
N ALA A 31 -4.50 -13.66 1.92
CA ALA A 31 -5.30 -13.05 0.87
C ALA A 31 -4.78 -13.47 -0.51
N ASP A 32 -5.69 -13.61 -1.47
CA ASP A 32 -5.35 -13.90 -2.86
C ASP A 32 -4.82 -12.61 -3.51
N VAL A 33 -3.51 -12.59 -3.75
CA VAL A 33 -2.82 -11.41 -4.30
C VAL A 33 -3.16 -11.11 -5.77
N THR A 34 -3.94 -11.95 -6.41
CA THR A 34 -4.34 -11.78 -7.82
C THR A 34 -5.66 -11.03 -7.99
N ARG A 35 -6.40 -10.83 -6.91
CA ARG A 35 -7.71 -10.17 -6.92
C ARG A 35 -7.93 -9.32 -5.69
N GLN A 36 -8.85 -8.38 -5.81
CA GLN A 36 -9.35 -7.63 -4.67
C GLN A 36 -10.10 -8.55 -3.70
N GLU A 37 -9.79 -8.44 -2.41
CA GLU A 37 -10.56 -9.05 -1.33
C GLU A 37 -11.06 -7.97 -0.38
N SER A 38 -12.31 -8.06 0.04
CA SER A 38 -12.92 -7.07 0.94
C SER A 38 -13.59 -7.75 2.12
N GLY A 39 -13.64 -7.04 3.23
CA GLY A 39 -14.26 -7.54 4.44
C GLY A 39 -14.18 -6.58 5.61
N ARG A 40 -14.73 -7.02 6.72
CA ARG A 40 -14.71 -6.32 7.99
C ARG A 40 -13.34 -6.42 8.63
N LEU A 41 -12.74 -5.29 9.01
CA LEU A 41 -11.44 -5.27 9.71
C LEU A 41 -11.58 -5.95 11.08
N VAL A 42 -10.82 -7.02 11.27
CA VAL A 42 -10.77 -7.78 12.54
C VAL A 42 -9.61 -7.30 13.40
N GLY A 43 -8.44 -7.09 12.81
CA GLY A 43 -7.27 -6.69 13.57
C GLY A 43 -6.12 -6.17 12.72
N LEU A 44 -5.28 -5.39 13.38
CA LEU A 44 -4.02 -4.84 12.85
C LEU A 44 -2.89 -5.15 13.83
N SER A 45 -1.70 -5.38 13.31
CA SER A 45 -0.46 -5.46 14.09
C SER A 45 0.74 -5.09 13.23
N HIS A 46 1.72 -4.46 13.86
CA HIS A 46 3.04 -4.29 13.24
C HIS A 46 3.78 -5.61 13.26
N SER A 47 4.54 -5.92 12.22
CA SER A 47 5.33 -7.13 12.15
C SER A 47 6.57 -7.03 13.03
N ASP A 48 6.85 -8.08 13.78
CA ASP A 48 8.01 -8.17 14.71
C ASP A 48 9.35 -8.44 13.95
N ASP A 49 9.32 -8.61 12.61
CA ASP A 49 10.50 -8.97 11.81
C ASP A 49 11.44 -7.80 11.48
N GLY A 50 11.23 -6.63 12.12
CA GLY A 50 12.03 -5.42 11.90
C GLY A 50 11.87 -4.80 10.52
N ALA A 51 10.95 -5.31 9.71
CA ALA A 51 10.52 -4.68 8.48
C ALA A 51 9.32 -3.77 8.79
N ASP A 52 9.32 -2.58 8.17
CA ASP A 52 8.21 -1.63 8.27
C ASP A 52 6.96 -2.20 7.58
N ASN A 53 6.38 -3.27 8.15
CA ASN A 53 5.21 -3.96 7.63
C ASN A 53 4.08 -3.96 8.65
N LEU A 54 2.88 -3.71 8.15
CA LEU A 54 1.62 -3.81 8.88
C LEU A 54 0.87 -5.06 8.42
N ILE A 55 0.44 -5.90 9.36
CA ILE A 55 -0.43 -7.05 9.08
C ILE A 55 -1.86 -6.65 9.38
N ALA A 56 -2.75 -6.84 8.42
CA ALA A 56 -4.19 -6.66 8.60
C ALA A 56 -4.93 -7.97 8.37
N ILE A 57 -5.98 -8.18 9.17
CA ILE A 57 -6.88 -9.33 9.08
C ILE A 57 -8.29 -8.81 8.83
N ILE A 58 -8.95 -9.35 7.82
CA ILE A 58 -10.36 -9.11 7.53
C ILE A 58 -11.17 -10.40 7.65
N GLU A 59 -12.44 -10.26 7.98
CA GLU A 59 -13.46 -11.29 7.80
C GLU A 59 -14.27 -10.94 6.55
N ASN A 60 -14.20 -11.80 5.54
CA ASN A 60 -14.90 -11.59 4.28
C ASN A 60 -16.39 -11.93 4.37
N GLY A 61 -17.15 -11.69 3.29
CA GLY A 61 -18.60 -11.96 3.26
C GLY A 61 -18.99 -13.45 3.39
N ARG A 62 -18.03 -14.37 3.40
CA ARG A 62 -18.24 -15.81 3.67
C ARG A 62 -17.91 -16.21 5.10
N GLY A 63 -17.51 -15.26 5.94
CA GLY A 63 -17.05 -15.52 7.31
C GLY A 63 -15.63 -16.10 7.37
N GLU A 64 -14.84 -16.05 6.28
CA GLU A 64 -13.47 -16.52 6.27
C GLU A 64 -12.53 -15.40 6.71
N LEU A 65 -11.52 -15.74 7.52
CA LEU A 65 -10.48 -14.80 7.88
C LEU A 65 -9.38 -14.79 6.81
N ARG A 66 -9.07 -13.59 6.32
CA ARG A 66 -8.02 -13.33 5.34
C ARG A 66 -7.01 -12.36 5.90
N TYR A 67 -5.73 -12.60 5.70
CA TYR A 67 -4.67 -11.67 6.11
C TYR A 67 -3.78 -11.29 4.95
N THR A 68 -3.18 -10.11 5.04
CA THR A 68 -2.11 -9.68 4.16
C THR A 68 -1.15 -8.77 4.89
N ARG A 69 0.05 -8.62 4.33
CA ARG A 69 1.04 -7.65 4.75
C ARG A 69 0.98 -6.42 3.87
N PHE A 70 1.03 -5.28 4.49
CA PHE A 70 1.16 -3.99 3.83
C PHE A 70 2.48 -3.35 4.20
N ARG A 71 3.00 -2.52 3.32
CA ARG A 71 4.20 -1.76 3.58
C ARG A 71 3.87 -0.42 4.23
N GLU A 72 4.54 -0.12 5.33
CA GLU A 72 4.55 1.20 5.92
C GLU A 72 5.47 2.18 5.13
N PRO A 73 5.24 3.49 5.25
CA PRO A 73 4.19 4.15 6.05
C PRO A 73 2.83 4.27 5.34
N GLY A 74 2.72 3.93 4.07
CA GLY A 74 1.50 4.18 3.28
C GLY A 74 0.27 3.45 3.81
N ALA A 75 0.42 2.19 4.23
CA ALA A 75 -0.68 1.41 4.78
C ALA A 75 -1.09 1.89 6.19
N ALA A 76 -0.11 2.29 7.03
CA ALA A 76 -0.36 2.84 8.34
C ALA A 76 -1.22 4.09 8.24
N ALA A 77 -0.85 5.03 7.37
CA ALA A 77 -1.61 6.27 7.16
C ALA A 77 -3.09 6.04 6.77
N VAL A 78 -3.40 4.88 6.15
CA VAL A 78 -4.76 4.52 5.76
C VAL A 78 -5.50 3.77 6.87
N LEU A 79 -4.81 2.93 7.64
CA LEU A 79 -5.43 1.95 8.53
C LEU A 79 -5.33 2.30 10.01
N GLU A 80 -4.38 3.14 10.45
CA GLU A 80 -4.18 3.45 11.88
C GLU A 80 -5.42 4.09 12.52
N ASP A 81 -6.08 4.98 11.78
CA ASP A 81 -7.31 5.65 12.23
C ASP A 81 -8.58 4.82 11.92
N THR A 82 -8.42 3.64 11.32
CA THR A 82 -9.54 2.80 10.92
C THR A 82 -10.04 1.95 12.09
N LEU A 83 -11.29 2.12 12.45
CA LEU A 83 -11.91 1.39 13.55
C LEU A 83 -12.10 -0.09 13.19
N LYS A 84 -11.97 -0.95 14.22
CA LYS A 84 -12.36 -2.36 14.07
C LYS A 84 -13.82 -2.45 13.65
N GLY A 85 -14.10 -3.36 12.73
CA GLY A 85 -15.43 -3.52 12.15
C GLY A 85 -15.70 -2.64 10.93
N ALA A 86 -14.84 -1.68 10.62
CA ALA A 86 -14.88 -0.93 9.36
C ALA A 86 -14.69 -1.86 8.16
N LEU A 87 -15.24 -1.48 7.02
CA LEU A 87 -15.04 -2.22 5.78
C LEU A 87 -13.78 -1.74 5.06
N ILE A 88 -12.90 -2.68 4.77
CA ILE A 88 -11.68 -2.43 3.99
C ILE A 88 -11.55 -3.41 2.84
N ALA A 89 -10.83 -2.99 1.81
CA ALA A 89 -10.40 -3.86 0.72
C ALA A 89 -8.88 -4.01 0.74
N PHE A 90 -8.42 -5.20 0.37
CA PHE A 90 -7.06 -5.50 -0.02
C PHE A 90 -7.00 -5.48 -1.54
N GLU A 91 -6.26 -4.56 -2.10
CA GLU A 91 -6.15 -4.37 -3.55
C GLU A 91 -4.79 -4.81 -4.07
N PRO A 92 -4.73 -5.68 -5.10
CA PRO A 92 -3.47 -6.01 -5.76
C PRO A 92 -2.74 -4.76 -6.24
N GLN A 93 -1.44 -4.71 -5.99
CA GLN A 93 -0.58 -3.64 -6.49
C GLN A 93 0.14 -4.07 -7.75
N GLU A 94 0.25 -3.15 -8.70
CA GLU A 94 1.07 -3.33 -9.88
C GLU A 94 2.32 -2.45 -9.79
N ALA A 95 3.43 -2.96 -10.30
CA ALA A 95 4.63 -2.15 -10.45
C ALA A 95 4.38 -1.05 -11.48
N ARG A 96 4.55 0.20 -11.07
CA ARG A 96 4.35 1.39 -11.91
C ARG A 96 5.49 2.36 -11.72
N THR A 97 5.78 3.11 -12.77
CA THR A 97 6.60 4.32 -12.66
C THR A 97 5.76 5.45 -12.10
N GLY A 98 6.39 6.32 -11.32
CA GLY A 98 5.72 7.50 -10.78
C GLY A 98 6.20 8.80 -11.44
N PRO A 99 5.52 9.92 -11.17
CA PRO A 99 5.92 11.24 -11.68
C PRO A 99 7.38 11.61 -11.36
N SER A 100 7.88 11.20 -10.20
CA SER A 100 9.29 11.36 -9.82
C SER A 100 10.24 10.61 -10.76
N ASP A 101 9.93 9.38 -11.13
CA ASP A 101 10.76 8.55 -12.00
C ASP A 101 10.79 9.13 -13.41
N GLU A 102 9.65 9.62 -13.89
CA GLU A 102 9.53 10.27 -15.20
C GLU A 102 10.26 11.60 -15.25
N ALA A 103 10.21 12.40 -14.17
CA ALA A 103 10.95 13.65 -14.05
C ALA A 103 12.46 13.39 -14.07
N VAL A 104 12.93 12.39 -13.31
CA VAL A 104 14.35 11.98 -13.32
C VAL A 104 14.78 11.54 -14.73
N ALA A 105 14.01 10.67 -15.38
CA ALA A 105 14.33 10.19 -16.74
C ALA A 105 14.38 11.34 -17.76
N ARG A 106 13.45 12.28 -17.67
CA ARG A 106 13.41 13.46 -18.56
C ARG A 106 14.63 14.37 -18.36
N VAL A 107 14.92 14.75 -17.11
CA VAL A 107 16.07 15.62 -16.79
C VAL A 107 17.38 14.94 -17.17
N ALA A 108 17.55 13.67 -16.85
CA ALA A 108 18.76 12.92 -17.20
C ALA A 108 18.96 12.83 -18.72
N ARG A 109 17.91 12.58 -19.49
CA ARG A 109 17.97 12.53 -20.96
C ARG A 109 18.51 13.84 -21.55
N LEU A 110 18.11 14.99 -21.00
CA LEU A 110 18.59 16.31 -21.44
C LEU A 110 20.00 16.61 -20.95
N ASN A 111 20.53 15.87 -19.97
CA ASN A 111 21.85 16.06 -19.37
C ASN A 111 22.79 14.85 -19.53
N ARG A 112 22.77 14.19 -20.68
CA ARG A 112 23.65 13.07 -21.02
C ARG A 112 23.67 11.92 -20.01
N GLY A 113 22.50 11.64 -19.42
CA GLY A 113 22.36 10.59 -18.42
C GLY A 113 22.69 11.02 -16.99
N LEU A 114 22.98 12.27 -16.73
CA LEU A 114 23.38 12.75 -15.41
C LEU A 114 22.20 13.43 -14.68
N TYR A 115 22.07 13.13 -13.37
CA TYR A 115 21.06 13.73 -12.51
C TYR A 115 21.63 14.15 -11.15
N SER A 116 21.30 15.35 -10.73
CA SER A 116 21.48 15.86 -9.36
C SER A 116 20.43 16.91 -9.05
N ALA A 117 20.32 17.33 -7.79
CA ALA A 117 19.44 18.42 -7.40
C ALA A 117 19.73 19.70 -8.17
N ASP A 118 21.02 20.07 -8.33
CA ASP A 118 21.46 21.28 -9.04
C ASP A 118 21.17 21.21 -10.54
N ILE A 119 21.32 20.01 -11.15
CA ILE A 119 20.98 19.79 -12.55
C ILE A 119 19.46 19.97 -12.73
N HIS A 120 18.66 19.37 -11.85
CA HIS A 120 17.19 19.47 -11.90
C HIS A 120 16.75 20.93 -11.79
N ALA A 121 17.24 21.66 -10.78
CA ALA A 121 16.87 23.05 -10.55
C ALA A 121 17.26 24.00 -11.71
N ARG A 122 18.32 23.69 -12.43
CA ARG A 122 18.71 24.46 -13.63
C ARG A 122 17.85 24.16 -14.85
N MET A 123 17.27 22.96 -14.92
CA MET A 123 16.47 22.52 -16.08
C MET A 123 14.99 22.86 -15.94
N GLU A 124 14.49 22.95 -14.73
CA GLU A 124 13.07 23.20 -14.44
C GLU A 124 12.95 24.32 -13.38
N ALA A 125 12.47 25.48 -13.80
CA ALA A 125 12.40 26.67 -12.94
C ALA A 125 11.29 26.61 -11.88
N ASN A 126 10.23 25.84 -12.13
CA ASN A 126 9.04 25.75 -11.24
C ASN A 126 8.83 24.31 -10.77
N VAL A 127 9.77 23.79 -9.98
CA VAL A 127 9.67 22.47 -9.40
C VAL A 127 8.82 22.52 -8.12
N PRO A 128 7.80 21.68 -7.94
CA PRO A 128 7.05 21.61 -6.71
C PRO A 128 7.97 21.37 -5.49
N ASP A 129 7.67 22.05 -4.39
CA ASP A 129 8.43 21.90 -3.14
C ASP A 129 8.53 20.41 -2.75
N GLY A 130 9.74 20.01 -2.40
CA GLY A 130 10.01 18.62 -1.97
C GLY A 130 10.16 17.60 -3.08
N LEU A 131 9.79 17.87 -4.35
CA LEU A 131 9.92 16.89 -5.44
C LEU A 131 11.36 16.47 -5.67
N VAL A 132 12.29 17.42 -5.74
CA VAL A 132 13.73 17.11 -5.92
C VAL A 132 14.26 16.25 -4.78
N ALA A 133 13.89 16.58 -3.54
CA ALA A 133 14.27 15.78 -2.38
C ALA A 133 13.67 14.36 -2.42
N ALA A 134 12.44 14.22 -2.89
CA ALA A 134 11.81 12.92 -3.12
C ALA A 134 12.54 12.11 -4.19
N ASN A 135 12.91 12.75 -5.31
CA ASN A 135 13.69 12.13 -6.38
C ASN A 135 15.05 11.63 -5.86
N ILE A 136 15.77 12.44 -5.09
CA ILE A 136 17.07 12.04 -4.51
C ILE A 136 16.89 10.86 -3.56
N ARG A 137 15.90 10.90 -2.65
CA ARG A 137 15.63 9.75 -1.75
C ARG A 137 15.33 8.48 -2.52
N ARG A 138 14.54 8.59 -3.58
CA ARG A 138 14.19 7.48 -4.47
C ARG A 138 15.43 6.89 -5.16
N LEU A 139 16.25 7.74 -5.77
CA LEU A 139 17.49 7.32 -6.42
C LEU A 139 18.46 6.67 -5.43
N GLU A 140 18.59 7.20 -4.21
CA GLU A 140 19.41 6.56 -3.18
C GLU A 140 18.88 5.17 -2.77
N ALA A 141 17.57 4.97 -2.75
CA ALA A 141 17.00 3.65 -2.49
C ALA A 141 17.32 2.67 -3.64
N MET A 142 17.21 3.10 -4.90
CA MET A 142 17.56 2.29 -6.05
C MET A 142 19.07 2.01 -6.13
N ARG A 143 19.91 2.97 -5.72
CA ARG A 143 21.37 2.78 -5.62
C ARG A 143 21.72 1.69 -4.60
N ARG A 144 21.09 1.71 -3.42
CA ARG A 144 21.26 0.65 -2.40
C ARG A 144 20.83 -0.73 -2.91
N ALA A 145 19.85 -0.75 -3.82
CA ALA A 145 19.41 -1.98 -4.51
C ALA A 145 20.31 -2.38 -5.69
N GLY A 146 21.38 -1.63 -5.98
CA GLY A 146 22.33 -1.93 -7.05
C GLY A 146 21.83 -1.64 -8.47
N LEU A 147 20.76 -0.87 -8.61
CA LEU A 147 20.11 -0.61 -9.91
C LEU A 147 20.63 0.64 -10.61
N ILE A 148 21.22 1.57 -9.86
CA ILE A 148 21.85 2.80 -10.39
C ILE A 148 23.15 3.08 -9.66
N SER A 149 24.02 3.92 -10.25
CA SER A 149 25.27 4.37 -9.66
C SER A 149 25.24 5.85 -9.30
N ARG A 150 26.13 6.25 -8.39
CA ARG A 150 26.37 7.64 -8.02
C ARG A 150 27.87 7.90 -7.96
N GLY A 151 28.31 8.93 -8.67
CA GLY A 151 29.70 9.36 -8.68
C GLY A 151 30.16 9.96 -7.34
N ARG A 152 31.47 10.14 -7.18
CA ARG A 152 32.07 10.80 -5.99
C ARG A 152 31.67 12.26 -5.84
N ASP A 153 31.29 12.90 -6.94
CA ASP A 153 30.76 14.25 -7.05
C ASP A 153 29.30 14.37 -6.61
N GLY A 154 28.69 13.23 -6.24
CA GLY A 154 27.30 13.20 -5.82
C GLY A 154 26.28 13.15 -6.96
N ILE A 155 26.71 13.07 -8.21
CA ILE A 155 25.86 13.00 -9.40
C ILE A 155 25.46 11.54 -9.65
N PHE A 156 24.17 11.30 -9.93
CA PHE A 156 23.66 10.00 -10.33
C PHE A 156 23.84 9.77 -11.82
N ASP A 157 24.27 8.58 -12.16
CA ASP A 157 24.33 8.08 -13.53
C ASP A 157 23.02 7.32 -13.84
N ILE A 158 22.22 7.90 -14.70
CA ILE A 158 20.89 7.43 -15.05
C ILE A 158 20.93 6.85 -16.47
N ALA A 159 20.87 5.54 -16.55
CA ALA A 159 20.91 4.84 -17.83
C ALA A 159 19.63 5.11 -18.67
N PRO A 160 19.69 4.94 -19.99
CA PRO A 160 18.52 5.12 -20.87
C PRO A 160 17.32 4.25 -20.52
N ASP A 161 17.56 3.06 -19.93
CA ASP A 161 16.57 2.09 -19.47
C ASP A 161 16.10 2.35 -18.02
N HIS A 162 16.23 3.58 -17.52
CA HIS A 162 15.91 3.93 -16.12
C HIS A 162 14.50 3.50 -15.71
N LEU A 163 13.49 3.74 -16.53
CA LEU A 163 12.11 3.38 -16.21
C LEU A 163 11.90 1.86 -16.10
N ASP A 164 12.60 1.06 -16.89
CA ASP A 164 12.58 -0.41 -16.77
C ASP A 164 13.24 -0.88 -15.46
N ARG A 165 14.32 -0.20 -15.04
CA ARG A 165 14.96 -0.43 -13.74
C ARG A 165 14.06 -0.05 -12.59
N VAL A 166 13.29 1.03 -12.72
CA VAL A 166 12.24 1.40 -11.76
C VAL A 166 11.21 0.29 -11.64
N LEU A 167 10.67 -0.21 -12.75
CA LEU A 167 9.71 -1.32 -12.73
C LEU A 167 10.29 -2.59 -12.09
N THR A 168 11.56 -2.87 -12.35
CA THR A 168 12.26 -4.00 -11.71
C THR A 168 12.37 -3.80 -10.20
N TYR A 169 12.72 -2.59 -9.77
CA TYR A 169 12.76 -2.22 -8.35
C TYR A 169 11.40 -2.36 -7.67
N GLU A 170 10.34 -1.84 -8.31
CA GLU A 170 8.97 -1.93 -7.76
C GLU A 170 8.48 -3.38 -7.70
N ARG A 171 8.71 -4.19 -8.73
CA ARG A 171 8.37 -5.63 -8.70
C ARG A 171 9.04 -6.35 -7.53
N ALA A 172 10.33 -6.08 -7.29
CA ALA A 172 11.05 -6.68 -6.16
C ALA A 172 10.46 -6.24 -4.80
N ARG A 173 9.94 -5.02 -4.70
CA ARG A 173 9.26 -4.52 -3.51
C ARG A 173 7.90 -5.18 -3.30
N LEU A 174 7.13 -5.37 -4.38
CA LEU A 174 5.80 -5.96 -4.34
C LEU A 174 5.80 -7.45 -3.95
N VAL A 175 6.91 -8.16 -4.11
CA VAL A 175 7.05 -9.54 -3.59
C VAL A 175 6.79 -9.62 -2.08
N ARG A 176 7.14 -8.58 -1.31
CA ARG A 176 6.97 -8.55 0.15
C ARG A 176 5.67 -7.94 0.62
N ALA A 177 5.06 -7.06 -0.19
CA ALA A 177 3.80 -6.40 0.12
C ALA A 177 3.00 -6.21 -1.19
N PRO A 178 2.36 -7.29 -1.67
CA PRO A 178 1.74 -7.30 -3.00
C PRO A 178 0.39 -6.57 -3.04
N MET A 179 -0.12 -6.16 -1.90
CA MET A 179 -1.45 -5.54 -1.79
C MET A 179 -1.37 -4.17 -1.11
N ALA A 180 -2.37 -3.32 -1.38
CA ALA A 180 -2.60 -2.06 -0.69
C ALA A 180 -3.95 -2.08 0.03
N PRO A 181 -4.09 -1.43 1.18
CA PRO A 181 -5.38 -1.27 1.83
C PRO A 181 -6.14 -0.09 1.23
N ARG A 182 -7.46 -0.28 1.08
CA ARG A 182 -8.42 0.80 0.81
C ARG A 182 -9.58 0.73 1.78
N VAL A 183 -9.88 1.83 2.47
CA VAL A 183 -11.06 1.91 3.32
C VAL A 183 -12.29 2.10 2.44
N LEU A 184 -13.23 1.17 2.50
CA LEU A 184 -14.51 1.22 1.79
C LEU A 184 -15.56 1.95 2.61
N SER A 185 -15.51 1.80 3.94
CA SER A 185 -16.35 2.54 4.88
C SER A 185 -15.69 2.58 6.25
N TYR A 186 -15.63 3.75 6.85
CA TYR A 186 -15.17 3.93 8.24
C TYR A 186 -16.24 3.50 9.26
N MET A 187 -17.50 3.41 8.84
CA MET A 187 -18.59 2.96 9.69
C MET A 187 -18.47 1.45 9.93
N PRO A 188 -18.52 0.97 11.18
CA PRO A 188 -18.56 -0.45 11.47
C PRO A 188 -19.75 -1.13 10.78
N LEU A 189 -19.54 -2.34 10.26
CA LEU A 189 -20.57 -3.08 9.52
C LEU A 189 -21.90 -3.22 10.30
N ALA A 190 -21.83 -3.39 11.62
CA ALA A 190 -23.03 -3.46 12.47
C ALA A 190 -23.88 -2.19 12.37
N ASN A 191 -23.26 -1.02 12.28
CA ASN A 191 -23.96 0.26 12.13
C ASN A 191 -24.54 0.42 10.72
N GLN A 192 -23.85 -0.10 9.70
CA GLN A 192 -24.35 -0.10 8.32
C GLN A 192 -25.57 -0.99 8.14
N ILE A 193 -25.61 -2.15 8.82
CA ILE A 193 -26.76 -3.07 8.81
C ILE A 193 -27.96 -2.43 9.50
N ALA A 194 -27.73 -1.64 10.55
CA ALA A 194 -28.81 -0.93 11.25
C ALA A 194 -29.38 0.24 10.43
N ALA A 195 -28.63 0.77 9.44
CA ALA A 195 -29.13 1.78 8.53
C ALA A 195 -30.07 1.17 7.47
N ALA A 196 -31.15 1.86 7.16
CA ALA A 196 -32.06 1.41 6.10
C ALA A 196 -31.38 1.45 4.72
N GLY A 197 -31.15 0.30 4.11
CA GLY A 197 -30.62 0.21 2.74
C GLY A 197 -29.48 -0.81 2.57
N PRO A 198 -29.01 -1.04 1.34
CA PRO A 198 -27.91 -1.95 1.07
C PRO A 198 -26.61 -1.42 1.67
N THR A 199 -25.88 -2.28 2.38
CA THR A 199 -24.59 -1.93 2.96
C THR A 199 -23.51 -1.73 1.88
N HIS A 200 -22.37 -1.11 2.25
CA HIS A 200 -21.20 -1.05 1.36
C HIS A 200 -20.70 -2.45 1.00
N LEU A 201 -20.86 -3.41 1.90
CA LEU A 201 -20.51 -4.80 1.62
C LEU A 201 -21.42 -5.38 0.53
N ASP A 202 -22.73 -5.16 0.61
CA ASP A 202 -23.68 -5.64 -0.39
C ASP A 202 -23.38 -5.05 -1.78
N ARG A 203 -23.00 -3.77 -1.84
CA ARG A 203 -22.60 -3.11 -3.10
C ARG A 203 -21.30 -3.64 -3.65
N ALA A 204 -20.30 -3.89 -2.80
CA ALA A 204 -19.03 -4.48 -3.21
C ALA A 204 -19.20 -5.91 -3.72
N LEU A 205 -20.05 -6.71 -3.05
CA LEU A 205 -20.38 -8.09 -3.47
C LEU A 205 -21.18 -8.12 -4.76
N ALA A 206 -22.04 -7.11 -5.00
CA ALA A 206 -22.80 -6.97 -6.24
C ALA A 206 -21.98 -6.43 -7.43
N GLY A 207 -20.68 -6.16 -7.24
CA GLY A 207 -19.83 -5.59 -8.29
C GLY A 207 -20.16 -4.13 -8.63
N GLN A 208 -20.98 -3.47 -7.82
CA GLN A 208 -21.29 -2.07 -7.95
C GLN A 208 -20.19 -1.26 -7.23
N GLU A 209 -19.15 -0.87 -7.95
CA GLU A 209 -18.13 0.04 -7.45
C GLU A 209 -18.78 1.38 -7.09
N SER A 210 -18.72 1.72 -5.80
CA SER A 210 -19.03 3.08 -5.37
C SER A 210 -17.94 3.99 -5.93
N SER A 211 -18.30 4.91 -6.83
CA SER A 211 -17.41 6.00 -7.20
C SER A 211 -16.96 6.74 -5.92
N PRO A 212 -15.69 7.18 -5.81
CA PRO A 212 -15.18 7.88 -4.62
C PRO A 212 -15.95 9.16 -4.27
N ASP A 213 -16.76 9.68 -5.19
CA ASP A 213 -17.62 10.86 -4.97
C ASP A 213 -18.77 10.63 -3.99
N GLY A 214 -19.15 9.36 -3.70
CA GLY A 214 -20.22 9.06 -2.75
C GLY A 214 -19.84 9.25 -1.27
N ALA A 215 -18.57 9.18 -0.91
CA ALA A 215 -18.13 9.36 0.46
C ALA A 215 -18.25 10.82 0.96
N GLY A 216 -18.18 11.79 0.04
CA GLY A 216 -18.32 13.21 0.37
C GLY A 216 -19.76 13.66 0.68
N HIS A 217 -20.75 12.89 0.25
CA HIS A 217 -22.16 13.26 0.46
C HIS A 217 -22.70 12.82 1.83
N LEU A 218 -22.21 11.68 2.35
CA LEU A 218 -22.65 11.17 3.65
C LEU A 218 -22.10 11.98 4.84
N ALA A 219 -20.95 12.64 4.67
CA ALA A 219 -20.38 13.50 5.71
C ALA A 219 -21.16 14.82 5.93
N ARG A 220 -22.05 15.20 5.01
CA ARG A 220 -22.84 16.45 5.10
C ARG A 220 -24.24 16.24 5.68
N GLU A 221 -24.70 15.03 5.84
CA GLU A 221 -26.03 14.76 6.42
C GLU A 221 -26.03 14.57 7.95
N PHE A 222 -24.83 14.65 8.58
CA PHE A 222 -24.67 14.47 10.04
C PHE A 222 -24.09 15.69 10.78
N GLU A 223 -24.09 16.90 10.16
CA GLU A 223 -23.98 18.18 10.86
C GLU A 223 -25.39 18.78 11.06
#